data_e021f725d5a4d16caa8f8f60a5a36fe3
#
_entry.id   e021f725d5a4d16caa8f8f60a5a36fe3
#
_cell.length_a   1.000
_cell.length_b   1.000
_cell.length_c   1.000
_cell.angle_alpha   90.00
_cell.angle_beta   90.00
_cell.angle_gamma   90.00
#
_symmetry.space_group_name_H-M   'P 1'
#
loop_
_entity.id
_entity.type
_entity.pdbx_description
1 polymer ?
#
loop_
_entity_poly.entity_id
_entity_poly.type
_entity_poly.pdbx_seq_one_letter_code
_entity_poly.pdbx_strand_id
1 'polypeptide(L)'
;MANPVMRTAIGNYGYTKDLKNGTTTSSRFEMDHVMVDSILTVFRSMVREMNYDVAEMALSTYLCARDHGKAMTAIPIFLVRSFYHGSITCSVRSGITKPGDLAGRKIGTRAYTVTPSVWARGILQTAYGLDLDSVTWVLSGDEHVAEYVPPANVVSSPNDDLNAMLLSGEIDAAIGAGPSDSPHIVPLFPDAVGSDTDWFKQTGIYPISHMIVVKDEHLKSNPWLPGELISMFQAAKKPYLEQLHSGAPQSPADQTIMNLSSIVGDDPLPYGIESSRKALDTFMQFNYDQKVIQKQVTTDEVFAW
;
A
#
# COMPACT_ATOMS: atom_id res chain seq x y z
N MET A 1 26.31 -27.34 -7.28
CA MET A 1 25.21 -26.86 -8.15
C MET A 1 25.26 -25.36 -8.11
N ALA A 2 24.94 -24.66 -9.21
CA ALA A 2 24.83 -23.20 -9.19
C ALA A 2 23.64 -22.79 -8.30
N ASN A 3 23.78 -21.66 -7.63
CA ASN A 3 22.68 -21.09 -6.85
C ASN A 3 21.49 -20.76 -7.77
N PRO A 4 20.24 -20.93 -7.31
CA PRO A 4 19.09 -20.46 -8.06
C PRO A 4 19.13 -18.95 -8.22
N VAL A 5 18.80 -18.47 -9.44
CA VAL A 5 18.67 -17.03 -9.75
C VAL A 5 17.18 -16.69 -9.68
N MET A 6 16.81 -15.67 -8.93
CA MET A 6 15.44 -15.22 -8.74
C MET A 6 15.23 -13.85 -9.36
N ARG A 7 14.40 -13.78 -10.38
CA ARG A 7 14.02 -12.51 -11.02
C ARG A 7 13.22 -11.66 -10.05
N THR A 8 13.82 -10.54 -9.63
CA THR A 8 13.34 -9.73 -8.51
C THR A 8 12.95 -8.33 -8.96
N ALA A 9 11.72 -7.90 -8.62
CA ALA A 9 11.20 -6.58 -8.93
C ALA A 9 10.76 -5.84 -7.66
N ILE A 10 11.56 -4.90 -7.19
CA ILE A 10 11.30 -4.06 -6.00
C ILE A 10 11.61 -2.59 -6.30
N GLY A 11 10.94 -1.67 -5.61
CA GLY A 11 11.17 -0.23 -5.74
C GLY A 11 12.59 0.21 -5.35
N ASN A 12 12.94 1.45 -5.71
CA ASN A 12 14.21 2.05 -5.38
C ASN A 12 14.08 2.86 -4.08
N TYR A 13 14.42 2.24 -2.96
CA TYR A 13 14.38 2.86 -1.63
C TYR A 13 15.79 2.90 -1.02
N GLY A 14 16.06 3.87 -0.14
CA GLY A 14 17.33 3.94 0.58
C GLY A 14 17.63 2.63 1.33
N TYR A 15 16.62 2.04 1.95
CA TYR A 15 16.70 0.78 2.71
C TYR A 15 16.71 -0.51 1.85
N THR A 16 16.60 -0.42 0.51
CA THR A 16 16.80 -1.56 -0.40
C THR A 16 18.06 -1.40 -1.26
N LYS A 17 18.79 -0.31 -1.10
CA LYS A 17 19.97 0.02 -1.90
C LYS A 17 21.04 -1.07 -1.85
N ASP A 18 21.32 -1.60 -0.65
CA ASP A 18 22.38 -2.59 -0.43
C ASP A 18 22.05 -3.97 -0.98
N LEU A 19 20.77 -4.29 -1.18
CA LEU A 19 20.35 -5.48 -1.94
C LEU A 19 20.65 -5.29 -3.43
N LYS A 20 20.32 -4.11 -3.97
CA LYS A 20 20.43 -3.83 -5.41
C LYS A 20 21.87 -3.63 -5.90
N ASN A 21 22.74 -3.11 -5.05
CA ASN A 21 24.15 -2.90 -5.39
C ASN A 21 25.05 -4.09 -5.06
N GLY A 22 24.49 -5.18 -4.49
CA GLY A 22 25.21 -6.39 -4.15
C GLY A 22 26.04 -6.30 -2.85
N THR A 23 25.86 -5.27 -2.04
CA THR A 23 26.49 -5.19 -0.70
C THR A 23 25.90 -6.23 0.25
N THR A 24 24.59 -6.45 0.18
CA THR A 24 23.88 -7.51 0.90
C THR A 24 23.47 -8.61 -0.06
N THR A 25 24.03 -9.80 0.11
CA THR A 25 23.79 -10.97 -0.76
C THR A 25 23.51 -12.21 0.08
N SER A 26 23.00 -13.26 -0.56
CA SER A 26 22.85 -14.60 0.00
C SER A 26 23.89 -15.56 -0.60
N SER A 27 24.36 -16.52 0.19
CA SER A 27 25.15 -17.65 -0.32
C SER A 27 24.29 -18.74 -0.94
N ARG A 28 22.96 -18.65 -0.84
CA ARG A 28 21.99 -19.70 -1.21
C ARG A 28 21.26 -19.43 -2.52
N PHE A 29 21.14 -18.17 -2.93
CA PHE A 29 20.50 -17.75 -4.16
C PHE A 29 21.01 -16.38 -4.60
N GLU A 30 20.73 -16.01 -5.85
CA GLU A 30 21.04 -14.72 -6.43
C GLU A 30 19.75 -13.95 -6.74
N MET A 31 19.70 -12.64 -6.46
CA MET A 31 18.63 -11.75 -6.87
C MET A 31 18.99 -11.08 -8.19
N ASP A 32 18.29 -11.45 -9.28
CA ASP A 32 18.37 -10.75 -10.57
C ASP A 32 17.39 -9.57 -10.54
N HIS A 33 17.91 -8.39 -10.16
CA HIS A 33 17.12 -7.17 -10.03
C HIS A 33 16.75 -6.57 -11.38
N VAL A 34 15.45 -6.57 -11.70
CA VAL A 34 14.95 -5.85 -12.88
C VAL A 34 14.85 -4.35 -12.60
N MET A 35 15.05 -3.54 -13.64
CA MET A 35 14.81 -2.10 -13.55
C MET A 35 13.32 -1.83 -13.36
N VAL A 36 12.97 -0.97 -12.39
CA VAL A 36 11.58 -0.61 -12.06
C VAL A 36 11.41 0.89 -12.23
N ASP A 37 10.75 1.29 -13.31
CA ASP A 37 10.41 2.69 -13.58
C ASP A 37 9.13 3.11 -12.84
N SER A 38 8.17 2.19 -12.73
CA SER A 38 6.92 2.36 -11.99
C SER A 38 6.56 1.11 -11.22
N ILE A 39 6.36 1.25 -9.92
CA ILE A 39 5.96 0.12 -9.08
C ILE A 39 4.56 -0.42 -9.44
N LEU A 40 3.69 0.41 -10.00
CA LEU A 40 2.36 0.00 -10.43
C LEU A 40 2.42 -1.00 -11.60
N THR A 41 3.42 -0.87 -12.49
CA THR A 41 3.64 -1.85 -13.57
C THR A 41 4.11 -3.20 -13.04
N VAL A 42 4.91 -3.20 -11.96
CA VAL A 42 5.33 -4.43 -11.27
C VAL A 42 4.12 -5.17 -10.70
N PHE A 43 3.23 -4.45 -9.98
CA PHE A 43 2.02 -5.06 -9.41
C PHE A 43 1.17 -5.72 -10.48
N ARG A 44 0.89 -4.98 -11.57
CA ARG A 44 0.06 -5.47 -12.68
C ARG A 44 0.68 -6.68 -13.37
N SER A 45 1.97 -6.60 -13.70
CA SER A 45 2.71 -7.68 -14.34
C SER A 45 2.79 -8.92 -13.45
N MET A 46 2.96 -8.75 -12.13
CA MET A 46 2.99 -9.88 -11.20
C MET A 46 1.61 -10.56 -11.09
N VAL A 47 0.51 -9.80 -10.94
CA VAL A 47 -0.82 -10.42 -10.77
C VAL A 47 -1.40 -10.99 -12.06
N ARG A 48 -1.06 -10.42 -13.24
CA ARG A 48 -1.61 -10.86 -14.53
C ARG A 48 -0.77 -11.95 -15.20
N GLU A 49 0.54 -11.90 -15.05
CA GLU A 49 1.49 -12.69 -15.83
C GLU A 49 2.46 -13.51 -14.97
N MET A 50 2.51 -13.29 -13.65
CA MET A 50 3.45 -13.92 -12.74
C MET A 50 4.92 -13.76 -13.18
N ASN A 51 5.30 -12.57 -13.65
CA ASN A 51 6.58 -12.32 -14.34
C ASN A 51 7.80 -12.31 -13.43
N TYR A 52 7.63 -12.22 -12.10
CA TYR A 52 8.74 -12.13 -11.16
C TYR A 52 8.68 -13.25 -10.13
N ASP A 53 9.84 -13.73 -9.71
CA ASP A 53 9.94 -14.77 -8.68
C ASP A 53 9.78 -14.17 -7.27
N VAL A 54 10.36 -12.98 -7.08
CA VAL A 54 10.22 -12.14 -5.90
C VAL A 54 9.78 -10.75 -6.35
N ALA A 55 8.71 -10.20 -5.78
CA ALA A 55 8.23 -8.88 -6.16
C ALA A 55 7.74 -8.07 -4.96
N GLU A 56 7.87 -6.75 -5.05
CA GLU A 56 7.07 -5.84 -4.24
C GLU A 56 5.61 -5.87 -4.69
N MET A 57 4.69 -5.83 -3.74
CA MET A 57 3.25 -5.87 -4.02
C MET A 57 2.46 -5.01 -3.04
N ALA A 58 1.45 -4.32 -3.54
CA ALA A 58 0.48 -3.63 -2.70
C ALA A 58 -0.40 -4.64 -1.94
N LEU A 59 -0.61 -4.42 -0.64
CA LEU A 59 -1.23 -5.41 0.26
C LEU A 59 -2.65 -5.79 -0.18
N SER A 60 -3.50 -4.80 -0.53
CA SER A 60 -4.86 -5.10 -1.00
C SER A 60 -4.88 -5.79 -2.36
N THR A 61 -3.98 -5.38 -3.29
CA THR A 61 -3.83 -6.07 -4.58
C THR A 61 -3.44 -7.53 -4.39
N TYR A 62 -2.55 -7.83 -3.45
CA TYR A 62 -2.18 -9.20 -3.10
C TYR A 62 -3.38 -10.00 -2.57
N LEU A 63 -4.12 -9.44 -1.62
CA LEU A 63 -5.30 -10.12 -1.05
C LEU A 63 -6.33 -10.44 -2.14
N CYS A 64 -6.64 -9.45 -2.98
CA CYS A 64 -7.53 -9.64 -4.12
C CYS A 64 -7.00 -10.70 -5.10
N ALA A 65 -5.71 -10.67 -5.43
CA ALA A 65 -5.10 -11.65 -6.32
C ALA A 65 -5.13 -13.08 -5.76
N ARG A 66 -4.87 -13.25 -4.46
CA ARG A 66 -4.97 -14.54 -3.77
C ARG A 66 -6.39 -15.08 -3.78
N ASP A 67 -7.39 -14.24 -3.53
CA ASP A 67 -8.82 -14.61 -3.58
C ASP A 67 -9.22 -15.08 -4.99
N HIS A 68 -8.52 -14.59 -6.03
CA HIS A 68 -8.68 -15.01 -7.44
C HIS A 68 -7.66 -16.09 -7.86
N GLY A 69 -7.05 -16.79 -6.91
CA GLY A 69 -6.23 -17.99 -7.18
C GLY A 69 -4.82 -17.75 -7.72
N LYS A 70 -4.28 -16.52 -7.60
CA LYS A 70 -2.89 -16.26 -8.01
C LYS A 70 -1.91 -16.93 -7.05
N ALA A 71 -0.98 -17.71 -7.60
CA ALA A 71 -0.06 -18.60 -6.85
C ALA A 71 1.19 -17.85 -6.35
N MET A 72 0.99 -16.92 -5.44
CA MET A 72 2.04 -16.18 -4.74
C MET A 72 1.71 -16.02 -3.26
N THR A 73 2.72 -15.99 -2.40
CA THR A 73 2.56 -15.83 -0.95
C THR A 73 3.37 -14.64 -0.45
N ALA A 74 2.78 -13.88 0.46
CA ALA A 74 3.41 -12.72 1.09
C ALA A 74 4.47 -13.15 2.11
N ILE A 75 5.57 -12.40 2.14
CA ILE A 75 6.58 -12.45 3.18
C ILE A 75 6.45 -11.16 4.01
N PRO A 76 6.51 -11.21 5.37
CA PRO A 76 6.25 -10.05 6.22
C PRO A 76 7.42 -9.05 6.25
N ILE A 77 7.83 -8.63 5.04
CA ILE A 77 8.80 -7.58 4.76
C ILE A 77 7.99 -6.40 4.22
N PHE A 78 7.70 -5.40 5.05
CA PHE A 78 6.83 -4.29 4.72
C PHE A 78 7.66 -3.11 4.23
N LEU A 79 7.68 -2.92 2.91
CA LEU A 79 8.52 -1.91 2.28
C LEU A 79 7.94 -0.51 2.38
N VAL A 80 6.62 -0.35 2.24
CA VAL A 80 5.96 0.95 2.29
C VAL A 80 4.87 0.96 3.34
N ARG A 81 4.93 1.98 4.20
CA ARG A 81 3.89 2.32 5.17
C ARG A 81 3.53 3.80 5.04
N SER A 82 2.29 4.14 5.29
CA SER A 82 1.82 5.53 5.23
C SER A 82 0.52 5.68 6.00
N PHE A 83 0.29 6.87 6.54
CA PHE A 83 -1.03 7.27 7.00
C PHE A 83 -1.87 7.83 5.83
N TYR A 84 -3.19 7.94 6.00
CA TYR A 84 -4.08 8.18 4.86
C TYR A 84 -5.08 9.33 5.01
N HIS A 85 -5.11 10.05 6.14
CA HIS A 85 -5.95 11.25 6.26
C HIS A 85 -5.57 12.30 5.20
N GLY A 86 -4.28 12.52 4.99
CA GLY A 86 -3.77 13.45 3.99
C GLY A 86 -3.99 13.04 2.53
N SER A 87 -4.47 11.82 2.28
CA SER A 87 -4.73 11.33 0.92
C SER A 87 -6.09 11.79 0.35
N ILE A 88 -6.95 12.42 1.16
CA ILE A 88 -8.31 12.77 0.77
C ILE A 88 -8.40 14.27 0.49
N THR A 89 -8.78 14.61 -0.74
CA THR A 89 -8.97 15.98 -1.20
C THR A 89 -10.39 16.20 -1.70
N CYS A 90 -10.88 17.44 -1.61
CA CYS A 90 -12.24 17.81 -1.98
C CYS A 90 -12.24 18.98 -2.96
N SER A 91 -13.21 19.00 -3.87
CA SER A 91 -13.51 20.20 -4.65
C SER A 91 -14.16 21.25 -3.74
N VAL A 92 -13.67 22.48 -3.76
CA VAL A 92 -14.30 23.61 -3.02
C VAL A 92 -15.77 23.77 -3.39
N ARG A 93 -16.14 23.46 -4.64
CA ARG A 93 -17.54 23.56 -5.12
C ARG A 93 -18.47 22.55 -4.45
N SER A 94 -17.94 21.42 -3.95
CA SER A 94 -18.77 20.41 -3.29
C SER A 94 -19.33 20.86 -1.95
N GLY A 95 -18.72 21.86 -1.32
CA GLY A 95 -19.08 22.32 0.03
C GLY A 95 -18.74 21.32 1.14
N ILE A 96 -17.97 20.29 0.85
CA ILE A 96 -17.51 19.30 1.83
C ILE A 96 -16.47 19.96 2.74
N THR A 97 -16.70 19.87 4.06
CA THR A 97 -15.82 20.44 5.08
C THR A 97 -15.42 19.45 6.18
N LYS A 98 -16.12 18.32 6.26
CA LYS A 98 -15.87 17.24 7.24
C LYS A 98 -16.23 15.88 6.67
N PRO A 99 -15.72 14.76 7.25
CA PRO A 99 -15.96 13.41 6.74
C PRO A 99 -17.44 13.04 6.55
N GLY A 100 -18.34 13.49 7.45
CA GLY A 100 -19.77 13.19 7.33
C GLY A 100 -20.44 13.81 6.10
N ASP A 101 -19.86 14.86 5.51
CA ASP A 101 -20.41 15.51 4.31
C ASP A 101 -20.14 14.66 3.02
N LEU A 102 -19.37 13.60 3.13
CA LEU A 102 -19.09 12.67 2.01
C LEU A 102 -20.28 11.74 1.68
N ALA A 103 -21.25 11.59 2.60
CA ALA A 103 -22.43 10.78 2.36
C ALA A 103 -23.23 11.29 1.16
N GLY A 104 -23.62 10.40 0.25
CA GLY A 104 -24.34 10.72 -1.00
C GLY A 104 -23.47 11.35 -2.10
N ARG A 105 -22.15 11.48 -1.89
CA ARG A 105 -21.22 12.14 -2.82
C ARG A 105 -20.56 11.17 -3.78
N LYS A 106 -19.96 11.73 -4.85
CA LYS A 106 -19.10 11.01 -5.78
C LYS A 106 -17.65 11.18 -5.35
N ILE A 107 -17.00 10.08 -5.02
CA ILE A 107 -15.60 10.08 -4.57
C ILE A 107 -14.75 9.33 -5.58
N GLY A 108 -13.76 10.02 -6.15
CA GLY A 108 -12.84 9.47 -7.12
C GLY A 108 -11.71 8.69 -6.45
N THR A 109 -11.27 7.63 -7.12
CA THR A 109 -10.06 6.88 -6.79
C THR A 109 -9.52 6.21 -8.04
N ARG A 110 -8.20 5.93 -8.10
CA ARG A 110 -7.62 5.29 -9.29
C ARG A 110 -8.26 3.94 -9.60
N ALA A 111 -8.39 3.08 -8.60
CA ALA A 111 -9.08 1.79 -8.69
C ALA A 111 -9.65 1.43 -7.32
N TYR A 112 -10.66 0.57 -7.27
CA TYR A 112 -11.34 0.25 -6.00
C TYR A 112 -10.47 -0.56 -5.05
N THR A 113 -9.68 -1.50 -5.59
CA THR A 113 -8.85 -2.42 -4.78
C THR A 113 -7.47 -1.86 -4.40
N VAL A 114 -7.14 -0.59 -4.68
CA VAL A 114 -5.82 -0.06 -4.30
C VAL A 114 -5.71 0.15 -2.79
N THR A 115 -4.57 -0.22 -2.23
CA THR A 115 -4.33 -0.19 -0.77
C THR A 115 -4.61 1.15 -0.11
N PRO A 116 -4.18 2.33 -0.67
CA PRO A 116 -4.53 3.62 -0.10
C PRO A 116 -6.03 3.84 0.03
N SER A 117 -6.80 3.45 -0.99
CA SER A 117 -8.26 3.64 -0.98
C SER A 117 -8.96 2.72 0.01
N VAL A 118 -8.50 1.48 0.16
CA VAL A 118 -9.06 0.54 1.16
C VAL A 118 -8.81 1.07 2.57
N TRP A 119 -7.59 1.55 2.87
CA TRP A 119 -7.28 2.18 4.16
C TRP A 119 -8.12 3.42 4.40
N ALA A 120 -8.16 4.36 3.45
CA ALA A 120 -8.90 5.62 3.59
C ALA A 120 -10.41 5.35 3.82
N ARG A 121 -11.03 4.45 3.06
CA ARG A 121 -12.43 4.05 3.25
C ARG A 121 -12.65 3.41 4.62
N GLY A 122 -11.78 2.49 5.03
CA GLY A 122 -11.87 1.84 6.35
C GLY A 122 -11.74 2.83 7.51
N ILE A 123 -10.85 3.82 7.40
CA ILE A 123 -10.71 4.91 8.38
C ILE A 123 -11.96 5.79 8.38
N LEU A 124 -12.47 6.22 7.21
CA LEU A 124 -13.69 7.01 7.12
C LEU A 124 -14.89 6.29 7.74
N GLN A 125 -15.02 5.00 7.52
CA GLN A 125 -16.08 4.18 8.10
C GLN A 125 -15.94 4.03 9.62
N THR A 126 -14.78 3.60 10.10
CA THR A 126 -14.61 3.19 11.50
C THR A 126 -14.36 4.34 12.46
N ALA A 127 -13.64 5.37 12.03
CA ALA A 127 -13.30 6.53 12.86
C ALA A 127 -14.30 7.69 12.70
N TYR A 128 -14.94 7.80 11.54
CA TYR A 128 -15.82 8.94 11.23
C TYR A 128 -17.27 8.55 10.93
N GLY A 129 -17.60 7.26 10.96
CA GLY A 129 -18.97 6.75 10.81
C GLY A 129 -19.56 6.91 9.41
N LEU A 130 -18.73 7.04 8.38
CA LEU A 130 -19.21 7.13 6.99
C LEU A 130 -19.79 5.78 6.55
N ASP A 131 -21.04 5.78 6.11
CA ASP A 131 -21.61 4.64 5.40
C ASP A 131 -21.06 4.58 3.97
N LEU A 132 -20.21 3.57 3.68
CA LEU A 132 -19.56 3.41 2.37
C LEU A 132 -20.55 3.10 1.25
N ASP A 133 -21.72 2.50 1.56
CA ASP A 133 -22.76 2.21 0.58
C ASP A 133 -23.53 3.48 0.17
N SER A 134 -23.47 4.55 0.98
CA SER A 134 -24.04 5.85 0.64
C SER A 134 -23.24 6.64 -0.41
N VAL A 135 -22.00 6.21 -0.71
CA VAL A 135 -21.09 6.90 -1.61
C VAL A 135 -21.07 6.26 -3.00
N THR A 136 -21.00 7.07 -4.06
CA THR A 136 -20.67 6.58 -5.40
C THR A 136 -19.15 6.66 -5.59
N TRP A 137 -18.51 5.51 -5.72
CA TRP A 137 -17.06 5.42 -5.98
C TRP A 137 -16.80 5.50 -7.48
N VAL A 138 -15.99 6.48 -7.91
CA VAL A 138 -15.70 6.72 -9.33
C VAL A 138 -14.25 6.35 -9.62
N LEU A 139 -14.04 5.38 -10.52
CA LEU A 139 -12.69 4.91 -10.85
C LEU A 139 -12.12 5.69 -12.04
N SER A 140 -10.89 6.20 -11.88
CA SER A 140 -10.11 6.86 -12.93
C SER A 140 -9.14 5.91 -13.65
N GLY A 141 -9.17 4.62 -13.36
CA GLY A 141 -8.31 3.60 -13.95
C GLY A 141 -8.84 2.20 -13.76
N ASP A 142 -8.15 1.22 -14.31
CA ASP A 142 -8.51 -0.18 -14.22
C ASP A 142 -7.93 -0.87 -12.96
N GLU A 143 -8.57 -1.96 -12.54
CA GLU A 143 -8.09 -2.81 -11.46
C GLU A 143 -6.81 -3.56 -11.86
N HIS A 144 -5.94 -3.84 -10.87
CA HIS A 144 -4.76 -4.67 -11.12
C HIS A 144 -5.16 -6.11 -11.42
N VAL A 145 -6.11 -6.66 -10.66
CA VAL A 145 -6.69 -7.99 -10.87
C VAL A 145 -7.86 -7.85 -11.83
N ALA A 146 -7.70 -8.33 -13.05
CA ALA A 146 -8.66 -8.13 -14.13
C ALA A 146 -10.00 -8.86 -13.89
N GLU A 147 -9.96 -9.92 -13.10
CA GLU A 147 -11.11 -10.75 -12.74
C GLU A 147 -11.99 -10.14 -11.63
N TYR A 148 -11.49 -9.11 -10.94
CA TYR A 148 -12.24 -8.48 -9.85
C TYR A 148 -13.48 -7.74 -10.35
N VAL A 149 -14.60 -7.98 -9.69
CA VAL A 149 -15.88 -7.32 -9.96
C VAL A 149 -16.23 -6.40 -8.79
N PRO A 150 -16.26 -5.08 -8.98
CA PRO A 150 -16.54 -4.15 -7.90
C PRO A 150 -18.00 -4.15 -7.46
N PRO A 151 -18.34 -3.61 -6.26
CA PRO A 151 -19.69 -3.39 -5.78
C PRO A 151 -20.53 -2.49 -6.71
N ALA A 152 -21.86 -2.55 -6.57
CA ALA A 152 -22.80 -1.86 -7.45
C ALA A 152 -22.72 -0.31 -7.41
N ASN A 153 -22.22 0.25 -6.29
CA ASN A 153 -22.00 1.69 -6.12
C ASN A 153 -20.64 2.17 -6.65
N VAL A 154 -19.93 1.34 -7.42
CA VAL A 154 -18.66 1.66 -8.08
C VAL A 154 -18.90 1.81 -9.58
N VAL A 155 -18.44 2.92 -10.14
CA VAL A 155 -18.58 3.24 -11.57
C VAL A 155 -17.23 3.66 -12.14
N SER A 156 -16.97 3.37 -13.42
CA SER A 156 -15.75 3.80 -14.10
C SER A 156 -15.97 5.15 -14.80
N SER A 157 -14.97 6.01 -14.79
CA SER A 157 -14.87 7.21 -15.60
C SER A 157 -13.94 6.96 -16.79
N PRO A 158 -14.19 7.58 -17.94
CA PRO A 158 -13.20 7.63 -19.03
C PRO A 158 -12.03 8.59 -18.75
N ASN A 159 -12.17 9.44 -17.71
CA ASN A 159 -11.15 10.41 -17.31
C ASN A 159 -10.20 9.75 -16.31
N ASP A 160 -8.90 9.81 -16.57
CA ASP A 160 -7.85 9.20 -15.76
C ASP A 160 -7.15 10.18 -14.78
N ASP A 161 -7.51 11.47 -14.81
CA ASP A 161 -6.97 12.52 -13.94
C ASP A 161 -7.98 12.94 -12.86
N LEU A 162 -7.75 12.48 -11.64
CA LEU A 162 -8.59 12.80 -10.47
C LEU A 162 -8.63 14.31 -10.15
N ASN A 163 -7.54 15.06 -10.40
CA ASN A 163 -7.53 16.50 -10.18
C ASN A 163 -8.41 17.22 -11.23
N ALA A 164 -8.36 16.80 -12.49
CA ALA A 164 -9.24 17.31 -13.52
C ALA A 164 -10.72 17.01 -13.22
N MET A 165 -11.01 15.79 -12.71
CA MET A 165 -12.38 15.41 -12.31
C MET A 165 -12.89 16.23 -11.13
N LEU A 166 -12.04 16.58 -10.13
CA LEU A 166 -12.37 17.50 -9.03
C LEU A 166 -12.66 18.92 -9.53
N LEU A 167 -11.86 19.43 -10.46
CA LEU A 167 -12.01 20.77 -11.02
C LEU A 167 -13.25 20.90 -11.91
N SER A 168 -13.57 19.87 -12.67
CA SER A 168 -14.79 19.85 -13.52
C SER A 168 -16.08 19.68 -12.72
N GLY A 169 -15.98 19.09 -11.50
CA GLY A 169 -17.14 18.71 -10.69
C GLY A 169 -17.73 17.36 -11.08
N GLU A 170 -16.98 16.53 -11.81
CA GLU A 170 -17.33 15.14 -12.09
C GLU A 170 -17.35 14.31 -10.80
N ILE A 171 -16.44 14.63 -9.88
CA ILE A 171 -16.36 14.09 -8.52
C ILE A 171 -16.32 15.22 -7.48
N ASP A 172 -16.84 14.94 -6.29
CA ASP A 172 -16.88 15.87 -5.14
C ASP A 172 -15.60 15.84 -4.31
N ALA A 173 -15.05 14.63 -4.16
CA ALA A 173 -13.81 14.37 -3.43
C ALA A 173 -13.00 13.28 -4.15
N ALA A 174 -11.73 13.12 -3.76
CA ALA A 174 -10.87 12.06 -4.29
C ALA A 174 -9.96 11.50 -3.21
N ILE A 175 -9.60 10.22 -3.36
CA ILE A 175 -8.56 9.53 -2.58
C ILE A 175 -7.36 9.31 -3.49
N GLY A 176 -6.23 9.93 -3.13
CA GLY A 176 -4.96 9.76 -3.85
C GLY A 176 -4.87 10.52 -5.16
N ALA A 177 -5.52 11.68 -5.28
CA ALA A 177 -5.43 12.55 -6.47
C ALA A 177 -4.02 13.12 -6.72
N GLY A 178 -3.14 13.05 -5.72
CA GLY A 178 -1.81 13.66 -5.80
C GLY A 178 -1.84 15.16 -5.50
N PRO A 179 -0.65 15.79 -5.48
CA PRO A 179 -0.52 17.22 -5.22
C PRO A 179 -1.24 18.07 -6.28
N SER A 180 -1.82 19.19 -5.84
CA SER A 180 -2.42 20.19 -6.72
C SER A 180 -2.18 21.58 -6.16
N ASP A 181 -1.75 22.52 -7.01
CA ASP A 181 -1.60 23.94 -6.67
C ASP A 181 -2.90 24.73 -6.88
N SER A 182 -3.98 24.07 -7.27
CA SER A 182 -5.27 24.72 -7.52
C SER A 182 -5.94 25.14 -6.21
N PRO A 183 -6.33 26.41 -6.04
CA PRO A 183 -7.08 26.86 -4.86
C PRO A 183 -8.51 26.27 -4.79
N HIS A 184 -8.93 25.56 -5.83
CA HIS A 184 -10.23 24.90 -5.88
C HIS A 184 -10.22 23.45 -5.39
N ILE A 185 -9.05 22.91 -5.05
CA ILE A 185 -8.86 21.59 -4.44
C ILE A 185 -8.28 21.79 -3.04
N VAL A 186 -8.98 21.30 -2.03
CA VAL A 186 -8.60 21.45 -0.62
C VAL A 186 -8.53 20.09 0.07
N PRO A 187 -7.65 19.92 1.07
CA PRO A 187 -7.63 18.68 1.85
C PRO A 187 -8.91 18.57 2.69
N LEU A 188 -9.45 17.34 2.81
CA LEU A 188 -10.55 17.05 3.75
C LEU A 188 -10.10 17.23 5.21
N PHE A 189 -8.85 16.91 5.49
CA PHE A 189 -8.21 17.06 6.78
C PHE A 189 -7.11 18.14 6.69
N PRO A 190 -7.41 19.41 7.03
CA PRO A 190 -6.41 20.49 6.95
C PRO A 190 -5.16 20.22 7.79
N ASP A 191 -5.30 19.59 8.96
CA ASP A 191 -4.21 19.06 9.77
C ASP A 191 -4.19 17.52 9.67
N ALA A 192 -3.73 17.01 8.53
CA ALA A 192 -3.65 15.58 8.30
C ALA A 192 -2.65 14.91 9.23
N VAL A 193 -1.52 15.53 9.53
CA VAL A 193 -0.49 14.98 10.43
C VAL A 193 -1.02 14.86 11.85
N GLY A 194 -1.74 15.86 12.35
CA GLY A 194 -2.42 15.81 13.64
C GLY A 194 -3.47 14.69 13.66
N SER A 195 -4.30 14.60 12.62
CA SER A 195 -5.33 13.55 12.49
C SER A 195 -4.73 12.14 12.46
N ASP A 196 -3.64 11.93 11.71
CA ASP A 196 -2.91 10.66 11.65
C ASP A 196 -2.29 10.29 13.00
N THR A 197 -1.69 11.28 13.68
CA THR A 197 -1.07 11.11 15.01
C THR A 197 -2.12 10.73 16.06
N ASP A 198 -3.25 11.41 16.09
CA ASP A 198 -4.32 11.14 17.05
C ASP A 198 -4.97 9.78 16.78
N TRP A 199 -5.19 9.45 15.52
CA TRP A 199 -5.71 8.13 15.14
C TRP A 199 -4.73 7.01 15.53
N PHE A 200 -3.41 7.20 15.30
CA PHE A 200 -2.40 6.25 15.72
C PHE A 200 -2.37 6.08 17.26
N LYS A 201 -2.42 7.17 18.01
CA LYS A 201 -2.47 7.12 19.49
C LYS A 201 -3.69 6.36 20.01
N GLN A 202 -4.85 6.55 19.38
CA GLN A 202 -6.10 5.90 19.78
C GLN A 202 -6.14 4.42 19.40
N THR A 203 -5.61 4.08 18.23
CA THR A 203 -5.76 2.75 17.66
C THR A 203 -4.50 1.89 17.76
N GLY A 204 -3.33 2.47 17.83
CA GLY A 204 -2.06 1.77 17.68
C GLY A 204 -1.84 1.15 16.30
N ILE A 205 -2.63 1.56 15.29
CA ILE A 205 -2.55 1.01 13.94
C ILE A 205 -1.63 1.88 13.10
N TYR A 206 -0.56 1.27 12.57
CA TYR A 206 0.31 1.88 11.58
C TYR A 206 0.11 1.19 10.23
N PRO A 207 -0.56 1.83 9.26
CA PRO A 207 -0.98 1.20 8.03
C PRO A 207 0.18 0.68 7.17
N ILE A 208 -0.03 -0.48 6.57
CA ILE A 208 0.90 -1.13 5.63
C ILE A 208 0.39 -0.92 4.21
N SER A 209 1.28 -0.50 3.32
CA SER A 209 0.95 -0.30 1.91
C SER A 209 1.50 -1.41 1.02
N HIS A 210 2.82 -1.63 1.08
CA HIS A 210 3.48 -2.61 0.23
C HIS A 210 4.31 -3.61 1.04
N MET A 211 4.42 -4.82 0.52
CA MET A 211 5.23 -5.91 1.07
C MET A 211 5.87 -6.72 -0.04
N ILE A 212 6.70 -7.70 0.35
CA ILE A 212 7.27 -8.68 -0.58
C ILE A 212 6.31 -9.85 -0.76
N VAL A 213 6.18 -10.31 -2.01
CA VAL A 213 5.55 -11.58 -2.39
C VAL A 213 6.54 -12.46 -3.14
N VAL A 214 6.37 -13.77 -3.02
CA VAL A 214 7.17 -14.80 -3.70
C VAL A 214 6.23 -15.79 -4.37
N LYS A 215 6.56 -16.29 -5.57
CA LYS A 215 5.83 -17.38 -6.20
C LYS A 215 5.80 -18.62 -5.31
N ASP A 216 4.65 -19.25 -5.20
CA ASP A 216 4.45 -20.44 -4.35
C ASP A 216 5.38 -21.61 -4.73
N GLU A 217 5.74 -21.76 -6.00
CA GLU A 217 6.67 -22.81 -6.47
C GLU A 217 8.07 -22.69 -5.86
N HIS A 218 8.56 -21.42 -5.67
CA HIS A 218 9.85 -21.18 -5.04
C HIS A 218 9.81 -21.46 -3.55
N LEU A 219 8.71 -21.14 -2.86
CA LEU A 219 8.54 -21.42 -1.44
C LEU A 219 8.46 -22.92 -1.18
N LYS A 220 7.73 -23.66 -2.03
CA LYS A 220 7.64 -25.12 -1.94
C LYS A 220 9.00 -25.83 -2.16
N SER A 221 9.77 -25.31 -3.13
CA SER A 221 11.08 -25.88 -3.48
C SER A 221 12.18 -25.45 -2.51
N ASN A 222 12.01 -24.32 -1.83
CA ASN A 222 13.00 -23.68 -0.98
C ASN A 222 12.36 -23.20 0.34
N PRO A 223 12.02 -24.09 1.30
CA PRO A 223 11.37 -23.71 2.57
C PRO A 223 12.19 -22.73 3.44
N TRP A 224 13.46 -22.59 3.15
CA TRP A 224 14.38 -21.65 3.81
C TRP A 224 14.29 -20.21 3.27
N LEU A 225 13.72 -20.01 2.09
CA LEU A 225 13.73 -18.74 1.36
C LEU A 225 13.08 -17.58 2.12
N PRO A 226 11.92 -17.74 2.80
CA PRO A 226 11.32 -16.65 3.57
C PRO A 226 12.25 -16.10 4.66
N GLY A 227 12.87 -16.98 5.43
CA GLY A 227 13.80 -16.58 6.49
C GLY A 227 15.05 -15.88 5.95
N GLU A 228 15.59 -16.38 4.84
CA GLU A 228 16.74 -15.75 4.17
C GLU A 228 16.38 -14.35 3.64
N LEU A 229 15.24 -14.19 2.97
CA LEU A 229 14.77 -12.89 2.50
C LEU A 229 14.60 -11.90 3.67
N ILE A 230 13.93 -12.30 4.75
CA ILE A 230 13.76 -11.46 5.92
C ILE A 230 15.14 -10.99 6.45
N SER A 231 16.09 -11.91 6.59
CA SER A 231 17.44 -11.60 7.07
C SER A 231 18.18 -10.61 6.16
N MET A 232 18.10 -10.82 4.85
CA MET A 232 18.73 -9.94 3.86
C MET A 232 18.13 -8.53 3.88
N PHE A 233 16.79 -8.42 3.89
CA PHE A 233 16.12 -7.12 3.92
C PHE A 233 16.38 -6.38 5.25
N GLN A 234 16.45 -7.08 6.39
CA GLN A 234 16.83 -6.51 7.67
C GLN A 234 18.28 -6.00 7.64
N ALA A 235 19.22 -6.78 7.08
CA ALA A 235 20.61 -6.39 6.95
C ALA A 235 20.79 -5.14 6.08
N ALA A 236 20.06 -5.06 4.94
CA ALA A 236 20.09 -3.91 4.04
C ALA A 236 19.44 -2.65 4.65
N LYS A 237 18.38 -2.81 5.45
CA LYS A 237 17.68 -1.71 6.11
C LYS A 237 18.51 -1.07 7.25
N LYS A 238 19.27 -1.85 7.98
CA LYS A 238 19.97 -1.42 9.19
C LYS A 238 20.86 -0.19 8.97
N PRO A 239 21.82 -0.16 8.03
CA PRO A 239 22.70 1.00 7.82
C PRO A 239 21.92 2.23 7.37
N TYR A 240 20.82 2.07 6.65
CA TYR A 240 19.95 3.17 6.27
C TYR A 240 19.30 3.84 7.48
N LEU A 241 18.75 3.06 8.42
CA LEU A 241 18.17 3.62 9.66
C LEU A 241 19.23 4.29 10.53
N GLU A 242 20.43 3.70 10.66
CA GLU A 242 21.55 4.31 11.39
C GLU A 242 21.92 5.67 10.77
N GLN A 243 21.96 5.78 9.46
CA GLN A 243 22.20 7.04 8.75
C GLN A 243 21.09 8.06 9.02
N LEU A 244 19.82 7.68 8.97
CA LEU A 244 18.71 8.58 9.27
C LEU A 244 18.74 9.12 10.71
N HIS A 245 19.10 8.26 11.69
CA HIS A 245 19.18 8.68 13.09
C HIS A 245 20.38 9.56 13.39
N SER A 246 21.45 9.48 12.59
CA SER A 246 22.69 10.22 12.82
C SER A 246 22.81 11.55 12.06
N GLY A 247 21.90 11.84 11.13
CA GLY A 247 22.04 12.99 10.23
C GLY A 247 20.75 13.61 9.74
N ALA A 248 20.88 14.67 8.94
CA ALA A 248 19.76 15.27 8.23
C ALA A 248 19.31 14.39 7.04
N PRO A 249 18.03 14.46 6.65
CA PRO A 249 17.53 13.76 5.46
C PRO A 249 18.28 14.23 4.21
N GLN A 250 18.69 13.29 3.38
CA GLN A 250 19.42 13.56 2.13
C GLN A 250 18.50 13.61 0.90
N SER A 251 17.23 13.22 1.10
CA SER A 251 16.23 13.21 0.04
C SER A 251 14.83 13.51 0.61
N PRO A 252 13.85 13.93 -0.25
CA PRO A 252 12.45 14.05 0.17
C PRO A 252 11.87 12.73 0.72
N ALA A 253 12.31 11.58 0.23
CA ALA A 253 11.90 10.28 0.73
C ALA A 253 12.40 10.05 2.17
N ASP A 254 13.65 10.42 2.49
CA ASP A 254 14.19 10.35 3.84
C ASP A 254 13.42 11.26 4.81
N GLN A 255 13.07 12.47 4.36
CA GLN A 255 12.25 13.38 5.15
C GLN A 255 10.87 12.75 5.47
N THR A 256 10.27 12.07 4.51
CA THR A 256 9.00 11.35 4.72
C THR A 256 9.16 10.26 5.79
N ILE A 257 10.21 9.46 5.73
CA ILE A 257 10.48 8.41 6.72
C ILE A 257 10.76 9.02 8.11
N MET A 258 11.49 10.11 8.19
CA MET A 258 11.73 10.83 9.46
C MET A 258 10.44 11.40 10.05
N ASN A 259 9.54 11.94 9.23
CA ASN A 259 8.24 12.41 9.68
C ASN A 259 7.39 11.26 10.24
N LEU A 260 7.43 10.08 9.61
CA LEU A 260 6.78 8.88 10.13
C LEU A 260 7.39 8.44 11.46
N SER A 261 8.73 8.47 11.60
CA SER A 261 9.42 8.16 12.86
C SER A 261 8.94 9.04 14.01
N SER A 262 8.63 10.31 13.76
CA SER A 262 8.13 11.21 14.80
C SER A 262 6.76 10.81 15.36
N ILE A 263 6.00 10.01 14.62
CA ILE A 263 4.69 9.49 15.03
C ILE A 263 4.81 8.10 15.65
N VAL A 264 5.57 7.20 15.00
CA VAL A 264 5.55 5.76 15.31
C VAL A 264 6.77 5.27 16.10
N GLY A 265 7.82 6.08 16.24
CA GLY A 265 9.05 5.76 16.98
C GLY A 265 10.24 5.40 16.07
N ASP A 266 11.28 4.84 16.65
CA ASP A 266 12.62 4.73 16.06
C ASP A 266 12.69 3.85 14.79
N ASP A 267 11.88 2.79 14.65
CA ASP A 267 11.80 2.01 13.41
C ASP A 267 10.47 2.28 12.69
N PRO A 268 10.44 3.21 11.71
CA PRO A 268 9.24 3.49 10.90
C PRO A 268 8.98 2.44 9.83
N LEU A 269 9.84 1.42 9.71
CA LEU A 269 9.75 0.34 8.73
C LEU A 269 9.86 -1.04 9.40
N PRO A 270 9.05 -1.33 10.43
CA PRO A 270 9.14 -2.61 11.14
C PRO A 270 8.71 -3.76 10.23
N TYR A 271 9.53 -4.83 10.20
CA TYR A 271 9.21 -6.09 9.54
C TYR A 271 8.69 -7.10 10.56
N GLY A 272 8.00 -8.13 10.06
CA GLY A 272 7.43 -9.19 10.88
C GLY A 272 5.96 -9.01 11.21
N ILE A 273 5.29 -10.13 11.46
CA ILE A 273 3.84 -10.18 11.71
C ILE A 273 3.53 -9.56 13.07
N GLU A 274 4.25 -9.95 14.13
CA GLU A 274 3.88 -9.60 15.51
C GLU A 274 3.85 -8.08 15.76
N SER A 275 4.85 -7.35 15.25
CA SER A 275 4.89 -5.88 15.35
C SER A 275 3.79 -5.19 14.53
N SER A 276 3.16 -5.91 13.63
CA SER A 276 2.20 -5.38 12.64
C SER A 276 0.82 -6.02 12.74
N ARG A 277 0.63 -7.01 13.64
CA ARG A 277 -0.56 -7.86 13.71
C ARG A 277 -1.85 -7.05 13.73
N LYS A 278 -1.95 -6.03 14.57
CA LYS A 278 -3.13 -5.18 14.66
C LYS A 278 -3.47 -4.47 13.35
N ALA A 279 -2.45 -3.95 12.66
CA ALA A 279 -2.64 -3.30 11.35
C ALA A 279 -3.06 -4.33 10.28
N LEU A 280 -2.46 -5.52 10.29
CA LEU A 280 -2.80 -6.60 9.38
C LEU A 280 -4.23 -7.09 9.60
N ASP A 281 -4.60 -7.45 10.83
CA ASP A 281 -5.95 -7.95 11.15
C ASP A 281 -7.02 -6.90 10.79
N THR A 282 -6.78 -5.63 11.12
CA THR A 282 -7.70 -4.54 10.73
C THR A 282 -7.81 -4.43 9.20
N PHE A 283 -6.70 -4.55 8.48
CA PHE A 283 -6.72 -4.42 7.03
C PHE A 283 -7.37 -5.62 6.34
N MET A 284 -7.21 -6.85 6.86
CA MET A 284 -7.96 -8.03 6.39
C MET A 284 -9.46 -7.80 6.53
N GLN A 285 -9.89 -7.29 7.70
CA GLN A 285 -11.29 -6.95 7.93
C GLN A 285 -11.79 -5.88 6.94
N PHE A 286 -11.02 -4.80 6.72
CA PHE A 286 -11.40 -3.76 5.75
C PHE A 286 -11.56 -4.29 4.32
N ASN A 287 -10.67 -5.19 3.89
CA ASN A 287 -10.77 -5.80 2.57
C ASN A 287 -12.03 -6.67 2.42
N TYR A 288 -12.38 -7.40 3.48
CA TYR A 288 -13.61 -8.21 3.50
C TYR A 288 -14.87 -7.35 3.52
N ASP A 289 -14.98 -6.38 4.43
CA ASP A 289 -16.14 -5.49 4.56
C ASP A 289 -16.39 -4.67 3.28
N GLN A 290 -15.32 -4.25 2.63
CA GLN A 290 -15.35 -3.52 1.37
C GLN A 290 -15.48 -4.43 0.13
N LYS A 291 -15.66 -5.73 0.31
CA LYS A 291 -15.84 -6.72 -0.78
C LYS A 291 -14.67 -6.79 -1.77
N VAL A 292 -13.46 -6.46 -1.31
CA VAL A 292 -12.23 -6.66 -2.09
C VAL A 292 -11.87 -8.14 -2.14
N ILE A 293 -12.16 -8.87 -1.07
CA ILE A 293 -12.07 -10.33 -0.96
C ILE A 293 -13.44 -10.90 -0.59
N GLN A 294 -13.73 -12.10 -1.06
CA GLN A 294 -15.02 -12.78 -0.86
C GLN A 294 -15.07 -13.57 0.45
N LYS A 295 -13.91 -13.95 0.97
CA LYS A 295 -13.78 -14.72 2.22
C LYS A 295 -12.98 -13.95 3.24
N GLN A 296 -13.42 -13.97 4.47
CA GLN A 296 -12.63 -13.48 5.59
C GLN A 296 -11.39 -14.36 5.75
N VAL A 297 -10.23 -13.75 5.88
CA VAL A 297 -8.95 -14.42 6.06
C VAL A 297 -8.26 -13.88 7.30
N THR A 298 -7.45 -14.71 7.93
CA THR A 298 -6.61 -14.31 9.08
C THR A 298 -5.21 -13.90 8.60
N THR A 299 -4.54 -13.11 9.42
CA THR A 299 -3.13 -12.76 9.16
C THR A 299 -2.25 -14.01 9.01
N ASP A 300 -2.44 -15.04 9.83
CA ASP A 300 -1.64 -16.25 9.78
C ASP A 300 -1.88 -17.05 8.49
N GLU A 301 -3.10 -17.10 7.96
CA GLU A 301 -3.40 -17.72 6.66
C GLU A 301 -2.76 -16.96 5.48
N VAL A 302 -2.73 -15.63 5.56
CA VAL A 302 -2.19 -14.77 4.50
C VAL A 302 -0.67 -14.91 4.37
N PHE A 303 0.03 -15.13 5.47
CA PHE A 303 1.49 -15.29 5.55
C PHE A 303 1.94 -16.74 5.80
N ALA A 304 1.09 -17.71 5.55
CA ALA A 304 1.46 -19.13 5.64
C ALA A 304 2.26 -19.56 4.39
N TRP A 305 3.54 -19.95 4.59
CA TRP A 305 4.43 -20.49 3.56
C TRP A 305 5.00 -21.85 3.94
#